data_9b22e162ecdec1a3e5c22ce96989b062
#
_entry.id   9b22e162ecdec1a3e5c22ce96989b062
#
_cell.length_a   1.000
_cell.length_b   1.000
_cell.length_c   1.000
_cell.angle_alpha   90.00
_cell.angle_beta   90.00
_cell.angle_gamma   90.00
#
_symmetry.space_group_name_H-M   'P 1'
#
loop_
_entity.id
_entity.type
_entity.pdbx_description
1 polymer ?
#
loop_
_entity_poly.entity_id
_entity_poly.type
_entity_poly.pdbx_seq_one_letter_code
_entity_poly.pdbx_strand_id
1 'polypeptide(L)'
;RAELVTFVRARLGDALLDPKALTIGFARRFATYKRATLLLSQPERLRKLLLDPDRPVQFVFAGKAHPADQPGKDMIRDIELFARQLDVGHRFIFLPDYDMAVARVMYHGCDVWLNNPRRPLEACGTSGMKAALNGALNCSILDGWWDECFDGENGWAINSADDDPDTGRRDQREATSLFGLLEREIMPLYYDRGNDGLPHGWIGKMAHNWKSLGPFITAARMVRDYTTDLYEPAAAGSRLAAADDGAPAKQLAAWKQRVRTAWPVVRVVEVHSDTTPANEGDLRHVQAHVQIDGLDVSDLAVQVLHGAVDSEGEFVGSPNIVNLGFVGDGVFEATYVVGEAGPYGLTVRAVPAHPHLVSPVELGLVAWAG
;
A
#
# COMPACT_ATOMS: atom_id res chain seq x y z
N ARG A 1 -17.44 -2.32 -21.28
CA ARG A 1 -16.61 -2.76 -22.41
C ARG A 1 -17.08 -2.21 -23.74
N ALA A 2 -18.38 -2.32 -24.08
CA ALA A 2 -18.91 -1.81 -25.35
C ALA A 2 -18.56 -0.33 -25.57
N GLU A 3 -18.64 0.50 -24.54
CA GLU A 3 -18.25 1.92 -24.58
C GLU A 3 -16.77 2.09 -24.95
N LEU A 4 -15.87 1.33 -24.35
CA LEU A 4 -14.44 1.35 -24.68
C LEU A 4 -14.19 0.96 -26.12
N VAL A 5 -14.83 -0.12 -26.60
CA VAL A 5 -14.70 -0.56 -28.00
C VAL A 5 -15.17 0.53 -28.96
N THR A 6 -16.33 1.12 -28.71
CA THR A 6 -16.86 2.23 -29.52
C THR A 6 -15.91 3.43 -29.51
N PHE A 7 -15.40 3.79 -28.33
CA PHE A 7 -14.46 4.90 -28.18
C PHE A 7 -13.14 4.68 -28.95
N VAL A 8 -12.58 3.46 -28.89
CA VAL A 8 -11.36 3.10 -29.61
C VAL A 8 -11.60 3.14 -31.12
N ARG A 9 -12.70 2.54 -31.59
CA ARG A 9 -13.04 2.51 -33.00
C ARG A 9 -13.23 3.90 -33.59
N ALA A 10 -13.90 4.78 -32.87
CA ALA A 10 -14.09 6.16 -33.30
C ALA A 10 -12.76 6.95 -33.46
N ARG A 11 -11.72 6.57 -32.72
CA ARG A 11 -10.41 7.25 -32.76
C ARG A 11 -9.39 6.61 -33.70
N LEU A 12 -9.41 5.30 -33.83
CA LEU A 12 -8.33 4.54 -34.46
C LEU A 12 -8.80 3.67 -35.66
N GLY A 13 -10.11 3.44 -35.83
CA GLY A 13 -10.69 2.67 -36.89
C GLY A 13 -11.59 1.52 -36.48
N ASP A 14 -12.52 1.11 -37.31
CA ASP A 14 -13.65 0.24 -36.99
C ASP A 14 -13.30 -1.24 -36.77
N ALA A 15 -12.16 -1.71 -37.28
CA ALA A 15 -11.76 -3.13 -37.18
C ALA A 15 -11.08 -3.49 -35.87
N LEU A 16 -11.00 -2.55 -34.91
CA LEU A 16 -10.25 -2.73 -33.65
C LEU A 16 -11.13 -3.22 -32.54
N LEU A 17 -10.56 -4.07 -31.70
CA LEU A 17 -11.13 -4.67 -30.48
C LEU A 17 -12.41 -5.48 -30.70
N ASP A 18 -12.47 -6.61 -30.05
CA ASP A 18 -13.65 -7.47 -29.97
C ASP A 18 -14.36 -7.23 -28.62
N PRO A 19 -15.66 -6.87 -28.60
CA PRO A 19 -16.38 -6.64 -27.36
C PRO A 19 -16.57 -7.91 -26.50
N LYS A 20 -16.27 -9.10 -27.04
CA LYS A 20 -16.35 -10.38 -26.31
C LYS A 20 -15.01 -10.85 -25.78
N ALA A 21 -13.89 -10.31 -26.26
CA ALA A 21 -12.56 -10.71 -25.85
C ALA A 21 -12.19 -10.15 -24.46
N LEU A 22 -11.39 -10.92 -23.72
CA LEU A 22 -10.78 -10.48 -22.47
C LEU A 22 -9.94 -9.23 -22.71
N THR A 23 -10.28 -8.15 -22.06
CA THR A 23 -9.65 -6.83 -22.27
C THR A 23 -8.77 -6.44 -21.11
N ILE A 24 -7.47 -6.29 -21.34
CA ILE A 24 -6.47 -5.92 -20.35
C ILE A 24 -6.04 -4.48 -20.59
N GLY A 25 -6.17 -3.63 -19.59
CA GLY A 25 -5.79 -2.23 -19.63
C GLY A 25 -4.45 -1.96 -18.94
N PHE A 26 -3.62 -1.14 -19.56
CA PHE A 26 -2.43 -0.56 -18.99
C PHE A 26 -2.39 0.94 -19.30
N ALA A 27 -2.65 1.79 -18.31
CA ALA A 27 -2.68 3.23 -18.54
C ALA A 27 -2.02 4.00 -17.41
N ARG A 28 -0.92 4.71 -17.75
CA ARG A 28 -0.13 5.47 -16.76
C ARG A 28 0.92 6.35 -17.46
N ARG A 29 1.61 7.17 -16.67
CA ARG A 29 2.83 7.83 -17.15
C ARG A 29 3.87 6.74 -17.50
N PHE A 30 4.45 6.85 -18.69
CA PHE A 30 5.54 5.99 -19.11
C PHE A 30 6.84 6.44 -18.42
N ALA A 31 7.33 5.62 -17.52
CA ALA A 31 8.62 5.76 -16.84
C ALA A 31 9.22 4.35 -16.72
N THR A 32 10.53 4.23 -16.75
CA THR A 32 11.25 2.95 -16.87
C THR A 32 10.84 1.92 -15.82
N TYR A 33 10.70 2.34 -14.56
CA TYR A 33 10.32 1.43 -13.48
C TYR A 33 8.91 0.86 -13.59
N LYS A 34 8.03 1.50 -14.38
CA LYS A 34 6.66 1.02 -14.63
C LYS A 34 6.59 -0.08 -15.66
N ARG A 35 7.68 -0.29 -16.40
CA ARG A 35 7.92 -1.43 -17.30
C ARG A 35 6.79 -1.71 -18.28
N ALA A 36 6.31 -0.68 -18.97
CA ALA A 36 5.22 -0.83 -19.94
C ALA A 36 5.50 -1.88 -21.03
N THR A 37 6.78 -2.13 -21.32
CA THR A 37 7.24 -3.10 -22.34
C THR A 37 7.54 -4.49 -21.77
N LEU A 38 7.24 -4.78 -20.48
CA LEU A 38 7.53 -6.08 -19.88
C LEU A 38 6.91 -7.26 -20.66
N LEU A 39 5.70 -7.09 -21.17
CA LEU A 39 5.04 -8.10 -22.02
C LEU A 39 5.81 -8.38 -23.31
N LEU A 40 6.53 -7.39 -23.87
CA LEU A 40 7.29 -7.53 -25.11
C LEU A 40 8.56 -8.38 -24.92
N SER A 41 8.97 -8.68 -23.70
CA SER A 41 10.11 -9.55 -23.43
C SER A 41 9.84 -11.02 -23.79
N GLN A 42 8.58 -11.41 -23.97
CA GLN A 42 8.17 -12.77 -24.38
C GLN A 42 7.20 -12.71 -25.56
N PRO A 43 7.65 -12.24 -26.75
CA PRO A 43 6.78 -11.90 -27.88
C PRO A 43 5.99 -13.08 -28.42
N GLU A 44 6.56 -14.27 -28.44
CA GLU A 44 5.88 -15.49 -28.93
C GLU A 44 4.71 -15.90 -28.00
N ARG A 45 4.88 -15.76 -26.67
CA ARG A 45 3.77 -16.03 -25.75
C ARG A 45 2.68 -14.98 -25.88
N LEU A 46 3.07 -13.70 -25.97
CA LEU A 46 2.12 -12.60 -26.19
C LEU A 46 1.31 -12.84 -27.48
N ARG A 47 1.98 -13.21 -28.57
CA ARG A 47 1.33 -13.51 -29.84
C ARG A 47 0.30 -14.65 -29.73
N LYS A 48 0.62 -15.72 -28.99
CA LYS A 48 -0.34 -16.83 -28.75
C LYS A 48 -1.59 -16.35 -28.05
N LEU A 49 -1.46 -15.49 -27.04
CA LEU A 49 -2.62 -14.93 -26.34
C LEU A 49 -3.49 -14.06 -27.24
N LEU A 50 -2.86 -13.21 -28.06
CA LEU A 50 -3.56 -12.29 -28.96
C LEU A 50 -4.28 -13.03 -30.11
N LEU A 51 -3.71 -14.13 -30.60
CA LEU A 51 -4.21 -14.87 -31.75
C LEU A 51 -4.99 -16.14 -31.37
N ASP A 52 -5.20 -16.42 -30.08
CA ASP A 52 -6.03 -17.55 -29.65
C ASP A 52 -7.46 -17.40 -30.24
N PRO A 53 -7.92 -18.37 -31.04
CA PRO A 53 -9.23 -18.25 -31.68
C PRO A 53 -10.40 -18.45 -30.73
N ASP A 54 -10.20 -19.22 -29.68
CA ASP A 54 -11.26 -19.62 -28.73
C ASP A 54 -11.30 -18.70 -27.51
N ARG A 55 -10.13 -18.22 -27.08
CA ARG A 55 -9.94 -17.42 -25.85
C ARG A 55 -9.07 -16.19 -26.09
N PRO A 56 -9.46 -15.31 -27.01
CA PRO A 56 -8.64 -14.17 -27.41
C PRO A 56 -8.45 -13.17 -26.26
N VAL A 57 -7.23 -12.68 -26.13
CA VAL A 57 -6.89 -11.57 -25.23
C VAL A 57 -6.62 -10.33 -26.07
N GLN A 58 -7.00 -9.18 -25.56
CA GLN A 58 -6.66 -7.90 -26.17
C GLN A 58 -6.11 -6.93 -25.13
N PHE A 59 -5.16 -6.11 -25.55
CA PHE A 59 -4.51 -5.14 -24.69
C PHE A 59 -4.78 -3.71 -25.18
N VAL A 60 -5.10 -2.84 -24.22
CA VAL A 60 -5.25 -1.41 -24.47
C VAL A 60 -4.25 -0.66 -23.61
N PHE A 61 -3.24 -0.08 -24.26
CA PHE A 61 -2.26 0.78 -23.63
C PHE A 61 -2.64 2.24 -23.83
N ALA A 62 -2.41 3.05 -22.79
CA ALA A 62 -2.51 4.50 -22.90
C ALA A 62 -1.52 5.16 -21.94
N GLY A 63 -1.07 6.35 -22.27
CA GLY A 63 -0.18 7.09 -21.39
C GLY A 63 0.60 8.17 -22.11
N LYS A 64 1.41 8.88 -21.33
CA LYS A 64 2.32 9.92 -21.81
C LYS A 64 3.68 9.76 -21.15
N ALA A 65 4.74 10.02 -21.89
CA ALA A 65 6.08 10.23 -21.35
C ALA A 65 6.29 11.72 -21.07
N HIS A 66 7.11 12.05 -20.10
CA HIS A 66 7.54 13.43 -19.91
C HIS A 66 8.32 13.90 -21.15
N PRO A 67 8.20 15.16 -21.59
CA PRO A 67 8.92 15.67 -22.77
C PRO A 67 10.44 15.45 -22.74
N ALA A 68 11.06 15.45 -21.57
CA ALA A 68 12.48 15.18 -21.39
C ALA A 68 12.83 13.70 -21.11
N ASP A 69 11.83 12.80 -21.01
CA ASP A 69 12.02 11.37 -20.72
C ASP A 69 12.11 10.58 -22.03
N GLN A 70 13.31 10.47 -22.57
CA GLN A 70 13.54 9.72 -23.82
C GLN A 70 13.26 8.20 -23.64
N PRO A 71 13.70 7.53 -22.54
CA PRO A 71 13.35 6.12 -22.30
C PRO A 71 11.84 5.88 -22.26
N GLY A 72 11.06 6.79 -21.65
CA GLY A 72 9.61 6.71 -21.63
C GLY A 72 8.99 6.79 -23.03
N LYS A 73 9.51 7.67 -23.89
CA LYS A 73 9.10 7.78 -25.32
C LYS A 73 9.47 6.53 -26.12
N ASP A 74 10.65 5.96 -25.86
CA ASP A 74 11.11 4.75 -26.51
C ASP A 74 10.21 3.56 -26.19
N MET A 75 9.75 3.42 -24.95
CA MET A 75 8.76 2.39 -24.58
C MET A 75 7.44 2.54 -25.36
N ILE A 76 6.93 3.76 -25.56
CA ILE A 76 5.73 4.00 -26.38
C ILE A 76 5.98 3.56 -27.81
N ARG A 77 7.11 3.99 -28.40
CA ARG A 77 7.50 3.60 -29.75
C ARG A 77 7.58 2.07 -29.90
N ASP A 78 8.17 1.37 -28.93
CA ASP A 78 8.34 -0.08 -28.98
C ASP A 78 6.98 -0.80 -28.96
N ILE A 79 6.03 -0.32 -28.16
CA ILE A 79 4.64 -0.83 -28.13
C ILE A 79 3.97 -0.64 -29.50
N GLU A 80 4.08 0.55 -30.09
CA GLU A 80 3.50 0.82 -31.40
C GLU A 80 4.14 -0.01 -32.53
N LEU A 81 5.48 -0.16 -32.50
CA LEU A 81 6.20 -0.98 -33.48
C LEU A 81 5.82 -2.46 -33.37
N PHE A 82 5.67 -2.97 -32.16
CA PHE A 82 5.22 -4.34 -31.94
C PHE A 82 3.83 -4.56 -32.55
N ALA A 83 2.89 -3.68 -32.27
CA ALA A 83 1.52 -3.76 -32.82
C ALA A 83 1.50 -3.80 -34.35
N ARG A 84 2.37 -3.02 -34.99
CA ARG A 84 2.46 -2.95 -36.49
C ARG A 84 3.13 -4.19 -37.09
N GLN A 85 4.20 -4.73 -36.45
CA GLN A 85 5.00 -5.82 -37.01
C GLN A 85 4.29 -7.18 -37.00
N LEU A 86 3.39 -7.41 -36.05
CA LEU A 86 2.84 -8.75 -35.81
C LEU A 86 1.40 -8.93 -36.31
N ASP A 87 0.89 -8.01 -37.09
CA ASP A 87 -0.49 -8.08 -37.61
C ASP A 87 -1.55 -8.27 -36.49
N VAL A 88 -1.20 -7.88 -35.29
CA VAL A 88 -2.02 -8.01 -34.07
C VAL A 88 -2.64 -6.68 -33.64
N GLY A 89 -2.47 -5.65 -34.45
CA GLY A 89 -2.93 -4.28 -34.13
C GLY A 89 -4.43 -4.15 -33.87
N HIS A 90 -5.24 -5.12 -34.30
CA HIS A 90 -6.66 -5.17 -34.00
C HIS A 90 -6.93 -5.60 -32.52
N ARG A 91 -5.94 -6.17 -31.81
CA ARG A 91 -6.04 -6.63 -30.41
C ARG A 91 -4.95 -6.11 -29.49
N PHE A 92 -3.97 -5.37 -30.01
CA PHE A 92 -2.89 -4.77 -29.23
C PHE A 92 -2.78 -3.29 -29.62
N ILE A 93 -3.30 -2.41 -28.76
CA ILE A 93 -3.60 -1.03 -29.14
C ILE A 93 -2.93 -0.06 -28.19
N PHE A 94 -2.36 1.02 -28.74
CA PHE A 94 -1.96 2.20 -28.00
C PHE A 94 -2.93 3.35 -28.28
N LEU A 95 -3.57 3.88 -27.23
CA LEU A 95 -4.42 5.08 -27.29
C LEU A 95 -3.57 6.33 -27.06
N PRO A 96 -3.42 7.20 -28.05
CA PRO A 96 -2.72 8.47 -27.88
C PRO A 96 -3.53 9.46 -27.02
N ASP A 97 -2.89 10.57 -26.69
CA ASP A 97 -3.50 11.71 -25.99
C ASP A 97 -4.18 11.37 -24.67
N TYR A 98 -3.53 10.49 -23.89
CA TYR A 98 -4.03 10.06 -22.59
C TYR A 98 -4.37 11.24 -21.69
N ASP A 99 -5.62 11.29 -21.25
CA ASP A 99 -6.20 12.27 -20.33
C ASP A 99 -7.22 11.60 -19.39
N MET A 100 -7.94 12.39 -18.59
CA MET A 100 -8.96 11.88 -17.67
C MET A 100 -10.15 11.23 -18.39
N ALA A 101 -10.49 11.69 -19.60
CA ALA A 101 -11.59 11.12 -20.38
C ALA A 101 -11.21 9.72 -20.90
N VAL A 102 -10.01 9.57 -21.45
CA VAL A 102 -9.46 8.27 -21.85
C VAL A 102 -9.36 7.33 -20.66
N ALA A 103 -8.83 7.81 -19.53
CA ALA A 103 -8.70 7.03 -18.30
C ALA A 103 -10.05 6.49 -17.83
N ARG A 104 -11.09 7.34 -17.81
CA ARG A 104 -12.44 6.97 -17.40
C ARG A 104 -13.00 5.82 -18.24
N VAL A 105 -12.91 5.94 -19.56
CA VAL A 105 -13.44 4.92 -20.48
C VAL A 105 -12.66 3.59 -20.31
N MET A 106 -11.35 3.66 -20.07
CA MET A 106 -10.54 2.47 -19.81
C MET A 106 -10.91 1.78 -18.49
N TYR A 107 -11.11 2.53 -17.40
CA TYR A 107 -11.54 1.94 -16.12
C TYR A 107 -12.90 1.25 -16.23
N HIS A 108 -13.84 1.81 -16.99
CA HIS A 108 -15.16 1.21 -17.21
C HIS A 108 -15.12 0.01 -18.17
N GLY A 109 -14.15 -0.04 -19.07
CA GLY A 109 -14.17 -0.96 -20.20
C GLY A 109 -13.20 -2.13 -20.13
N CYS A 110 -12.15 -2.07 -19.31
CA CYS A 110 -11.21 -3.17 -19.14
C CYS A 110 -11.72 -4.18 -18.11
N ASP A 111 -11.42 -5.46 -18.34
CA ASP A 111 -11.73 -6.56 -17.44
C ASP A 111 -10.61 -6.75 -16.40
N VAL A 112 -9.37 -6.57 -16.85
CA VAL A 112 -8.17 -6.65 -16.01
C VAL A 112 -7.38 -5.35 -16.11
N TRP A 113 -6.89 -4.89 -14.98
CA TRP A 113 -5.98 -3.76 -14.88
C TRP A 113 -4.58 -4.24 -14.56
N LEU A 114 -3.68 -4.12 -15.53
CA LEU A 114 -2.29 -4.57 -15.40
C LEU A 114 -1.43 -3.50 -14.76
N ASN A 115 -0.64 -3.92 -13.76
CA ASN A 115 0.24 -3.05 -13.02
C ASN A 115 1.52 -3.80 -12.65
N ASN A 116 2.62 -3.51 -13.33
CA ASN A 116 3.86 -4.28 -13.20
C ASN A 116 5.08 -3.39 -12.89
N PRO A 117 5.01 -2.52 -11.86
CA PRO A 117 6.14 -1.69 -11.48
C PRO A 117 7.30 -2.57 -10.97
N ARG A 118 8.50 -1.99 -10.96
CA ARG A 118 9.63 -2.62 -10.27
C ARG A 118 9.55 -2.27 -8.78
N ARG A 119 9.24 -3.25 -7.95
CA ARG A 119 9.21 -3.10 -6.49
C ARG A 119 10.58 -2.68 -5.95
N PRO A 120 10.71 -1.75 -4.98
CA PRO A 120 9.64 -1.06 -4.25
C PRO A 120 9.38 0.38 -4.78
N LEU A 121 9.36 0.60 -6.08
CA LEU A 121 9.35 1.96 -6.66
C LEU A 121 7.96 2.56 -6.87
N GLU A 122 6.89 1.81 -6.70
CA GLU A 122 5.51 2.30 -6.79
C GLU A 122 4.94 2.59 -5.40
N ALA A 123 4.98 3.84 -4.98
CA ALA A 123 4.57 4.23 -3.63
C ALA A 123 3.07 4.01 -3.33
N CYS A 124 2.19 4.03 -4.33
CA CYS A 124 0.76 3.79 -4.16
C CYS A 124 0.13 3.07 -5.36
N GLY A 125 -0.09 3.73 -6.50
CA GLY A 125 -0.73 3.14 -7.68
C GLY A 125 -2.25 3.33 -7.73
N THR A 126 -2.74 4.57 -7.55
CA THR A 126 -4.19 4.91 -7.51
C THR A 126 -4.99 4.49 -8.74
N SER A 127 -4.35 4.18 -9.88
CA SER A 127 -5.03 3.69 -11.08
C SER A 127 -5.70 2.33 -10.85
N GLY A 128 -5.02 1.42 -10.12
CA GLY A 128 -5.57 0.12 -9.74
C GLY A 128 -6.78 0.23 -8.80
N MET A 129 -6.75 1.17 -7.85
CA MET A 129 -7.91 1.47 -6.98
C MET A 129 -9.13 1.89 -7.79
N LYS A 130 -8.95 2.81 -8.77
CA LYS A 130 -10.03 3.26 -9.65
C LYS A 130 -10.59 2.12 -10.50
N ALA A 131 -9.70 1.29 -11.06
CA ALA A 131 -10.09 0.11 -11.82
C ALA A 131 -10.91 -0.87 -10.97
N ALA A 132 -10.46 -1.19 -9.75
CA ALA A 132 -11.17 -2.06 -8.81
C ALA A 132 -12.59 -1.55 -8.49
N LEU A 133 -12.74 -0.25 -8.21
CA LEU A 133 -14.04 0.36 -7.95
C LEU A 133 -14.99 0.33 -9.17
N ASN A 134 -14.44 0.21 -10.38
CA ASN A 134 -15.21 0.11 -11.63
C ASN A 134 -15.36 -1.33 -12.15
N GLY A 135 -14.97 -2.33 -11.37
CA GLY A 135 -15.19 -3.74 -11.66
C GLY A 135 -14.08 -4.43 -12.44
N ALA A 136 -13.01 -3.74 -12.81
CA ALA A 136 -11.83 -4.38 -13.34
C ALA A 136 -11.03 -5.06 -12.21
N LEU A 137 -10.56 -6.28 -12.47
CA LEU A 137 -9.73 -7.03 -11.52
C LEU A 137 -8.25 -6.64 -11.69
N ASN A 138 -7.53 -6.41 -10.59
CA ASN A 138 -6.12 -6.08 -10.66
C ASN A 138 -5.25 -7.32 -10.88
N CYS A 139 -4.31 -7.21 -11.81
CA CYS A 139 -3.18 -8.12 -11.95
C CYS A 139 -1.91 -7.28 -11.77
N SER A 140 -1.28 -7.39 -10.62
CA SER A 140 -0.21 -6.44 -10.23
C SER A 140 0.91 -7.12 -9.46
N ILE A 141 2.12 -6.56 -9.57
CA ILE A 141 3.18 -6.75 -8.59
C ILE A 141 2.64 -6.28 -7.23
N LEU A 142 3.00 -6.98 -6.15
CA LEU A 142 2.74 -6.57 -4.76
C LEU A 142 3.65 -5.39 -4.41
N ASP A 143 3.15 -4.18 -4.71
CA ASP A 143 3.83 -2.91 -4.44
C ASP A 143 2.78 -1.81 -4.23
N GLY A 144 3.08 -0.85 -3.36
CA GLY A 144 2.14 0.21 -2.99
C GLY A 144 0.84 -0.36 -2.40
N TRP A 145 -0.30 0.18 -2.83
CA TRP A 145 -1.61 -0.21 -2.28
C TRP A 145 -1.96 -1.69 -2.46
N TRP A 146 -1.42 -2.33 -3.52
CA TRP A 146 -1.74 -3.74 -3.80
C TRP A 146 -1.04 -4.70 -2.84
N ASP A 147 0.14 -4.33 -2.32
CA ASP A 147 0.82 -5.06 -1.25
C ASP A 147 0.01 -5.05 0.07
N GLU A 148 -0.68 -3.93 0.34
CA GLU A 148 -1.51 -3.77 1.55
C GLU A 148 -2.90 -4.44 1.43
N CYS A 149 -3.46 -4.53 0.21
CA CYS A 149 -4.88 -4.84 0.02
C CYS A 149 -5.15 -6.16 -0.70
N PHE A 150 -4.14 -6.84 -1.22
CA PHE A 150 -4.31 -8.13 -1.86
C PHE A 150 -4.55 -9.23 -0.82
N ASP A 151 -5.67 -9.94 -0.95
CA ASP A 151 -6.10 -10.99 -0.02
C ASP A 151 -6.06 -12.41 -0.62
N GLY A 152 -5.51 -12.58 -1.84
CA GLY A 152 -5.49 -13.84 -2.58
C GLY A 152 -6.70 -14.08 -3.47
N GLU A 153 -7.85 -13.45 -3.18
CA GLU A 153 -9.12 -13.69 -3.88
C GLU A 153 -9.60 -12.49 -4.70
N ASN A 154 -9.16 -11.26 -4.38
CA ASN A 154 -9.66 -10.02 -4.98
C ASN A 154 -8.96 -9.60 -6.29
N GLY A 155 -8.06 -10.42 -6.81
CA GLY A 155 -7.32 -10.19 -8.05
C GLY A 155 -6.18 -11.19 -8.21
N TRP A 156 -5.04 -10.75 -8.77
CA TRP A 156 -3.84 -11.57 -8.96
C TRP A 156 -2.58 -10.82 -8.58
N ALA A 157 -1.68 -11.52 -7.88
CA ALA A 157 -0.35 -11.04 -7.57
C ALA A 157 0.68 -11.62 -8.56
N ILE A 158 1.40 -10.75 -9.26
CA ILE A 158 2.57 -11.14 -10.04
C ILE A 158 3.72 -11.36 -9.06
N ASN A 159 4.29 -12.56 -9.03
CA ASN A 159 5.41 -12.84 -8.13
C ASN A 159 6.59 -11.93 -8.43
N SER A 160 7.00 -11.16 -7.44
CA SER A 160 8.19 -10.32 -7.54
C SER A 160 9.46 -11.16 -7.42
N ALA A 161 10.52 -10.72 -8.08
CA ALA A 161 11.85 -11.31 -8.01
C ALA A 161 12.87 -10.30 -7.47
N ASP A 162 12.48 -9.56 -6.43
CA ASP A 162 13.28 -8.50 -5.79
C ASP A 162 14.51 -9.03 -5.06
N ASP A 163 14.59 -10.33 -4.82
CA ASP A 163 15.79 -11.06 -4.39
C ASP A 163 16.89 -11.13 -5.46
N ASP A 164 16.58 -10.90 -6.75
CA ASP A 164 17.56 -10.96 -7.83
C ASP A 164 18.18 -9.57 -8.09
N PRO A 165 19.50 -9.41 -7.88
CA PRO A 165 20.18 -8.14 -8.12
C PRO A 165 20.31 -7.79 -9.61
N ASP A 166 20.19 -8.77 -10.52
CA ASP A 166 20.22 -8.56 -11.96
C ASP A 166 18.83 -8.17 -12.47
N THR A 167 18.68 -6.92 -12.87
CA THR A 167 17.39 -6.38 -13.32
C THR A 167 16.83 -7.06 -14.56
N GLY A 168 17.68 -7.58 -15.45
CA GLY A 168 17.27 -8.30 -16.65
C GLY A 168 16.67 -9.68 -16.31
N ARG A 169 17.34 -10.46 -15.44
CA ARG A 169 16.81 -11.74 -14.96
C ARG A 169 15.55 -11.54 -14.14
N ARG A 170 15.52 -10.50 -13.29
CA ARG A 170 14.33 -10.11 -12.55
C ARG A 170 13.15 -9.86 -13.49
N ASP A 171 13.33 -9.02 -14.50
CA ASP A 171 12.28 -8.72 -15.48
C ASP A 171 11.80 -9.98 -16.23
N GLN A 172 12.70 -10.92 -16.57
CA GLN A 172 12.31 -12.19 -17.19
C GLN A 172 11.51 -13.11 -16.25
N ARG A 173 11.90 -13.22 -14.97
CA ARG A 173 11.18 -14.01 -13.97
C ARG A 173 9.77 -13.45 -13.75
N GLU A 174 9.65 -12.15 -13.58
CA GLU A 174 8.38 -11.47 -13.35
C GLU A 174 7.48 -11.50 -14.61
N ALA A 175 8.03 -11.34 -15.82
CA ALA A 175 7.29 -11.56 -17.06
C ALA A 175 6.78 -13.01 -17.16
N THR A 176 7.59 -13.99 -16.80
CA THR A 176 7.18 -15.41 -16.79
C THR A 176 6.04 -15.67 -15.81
N SER A 177 6.09 -15.04 -14.62
CA SER A 177 5.00 -15.08 -13.65
C SER A 177 3.71 -14.47 -14.22
N LEU A 178 3.80 -13.27 -14.80
CA LEU A 178 2.66 -12.60 -15.43
C LEU A 178 2.00 -13.45 -16.51
N PHE A 179 2.79 -13.99 -17.45
CA PHE A 179 2.26 -14.85 -18.50
C PHE A 179 1.65 -16.15 -17.93
N GLY A 180 2.27 -16.69 -16.86
CA GLY A 180 1.72 -17.83 -16.15
C GLY A 180 0.32 -17.57 -15.58
N LEU A 181 0.10 -16.41 -14.98
CA LEU A 181 -1.23 -15.97 -14.50
C LEU A 181 -2.23 -15.81 -15.65
N LEU A 182 -1.82 -15.14 -16.72
CA LEU A 182 -2.68 -14.95 -17.89
C LEU A 182 -3.14 -16.29 -18.49
N GLU A 183 -2.21 -17.22 -18.72
CA GLU A 183 -2.48 -18.48 -19.41
C GLU A 183 -3.25 -19.50 -18.55
N ARG A 184 -2.92 -19.58 -17.25
CA ARG A 184 -3.42 -20.68 -16.39
C ARG A 184 -4.57 -20.28 -15.48
N GLU A 185 -4.76 -18.99 -15.22
CA GLU A 185 -5.76 -18.52 -14.27
C GLU A 185 -6.74 -17.52 -14.90
N ILE A 186 -6.24 -16.40 -15.44
CA ILE A 186 -7.07 -15.28 -15.86
C ILE A 186 -7.92 -15.64 -17.08
N MET A 187 -7.29 -16.13 -18.16
CA MET A 187 -8.02 -16.54 -19.35
C MET A 187 -9.00 -17.70 -19.09
N PRO A 188 -8.59 -18.81 -18.45
CA PRO A 188 -9.53 -19.88 -18.13
C PRO A 188 -10.72 -19.39 -17.34
N LEU A 189 -10.52 -18.63 -16.27
CA LEU A 189 -11.61 -18.12 -15.43
C LEU A 189 -12.55 -17.18 -16.20
N TYR A 190 -12.02 -16.32 -17.09
CA TYR A 190 -12.83 -15.39 -17.88
C TYR A 190 -13.72 -16.11 -18.90
N TYR A 191 -13.21 -17.16 -19.54
CA TYR A 191 -13.90 -17.91 -20.58
C TYR A 191 -14.69 -19.12 -20.08
N ASP A 192 -14.57 -19.47 -18.79
CA ASP A 192 -15.40 -20.50 -18.17
C ASP A 192 -16.85 -20.00 -18.02
N ARG A 193 -17.76 -20.55 -18.81
CA ARG A 193 -19.17 -20.15 -18.86
C ARG A 193 -20.05 -21.26 -18.33
N GLY A 194 -20.96 -20.90 -17.40
CA GLY A 194 -22.03 -21.79 -16.98
C GLY A 194 -23.05 -22.09 -18.09
N ASN A 195 -24.01 -22.94 -17.81
CA ASN A 195 -25.07 -23.30 -18.76
C ASN A 195 -25.95 -22.10 -19.17
N ASP A 196 -25.94 -21.02 -18.37
CA ASP A 196 -26.63 -19.76 -18.65
C ASP A 196 -25.77 -18.77 -19.45
N GLY A 197 -24.55 -19.17 -19.84
CA GLY A 197 -23.60 -18.35 -20.59
C GLY A 197 -22.83 -17.30 -19.74
N LEU A 198 -23.03 -17.28 -18.40
CA LEU A 198 -22.35 -16.34 -17.51
C LEU A 198 -21.06 -16.92 -16.94
N PRO A 199 -19.99 -16.10 -16.76
CA PRO A 199 -18.74 -16.53 -16.14
C PRO A 199 -18.87 -16.42 -14.61
N HIS A 200 -19.50 -17.37 -13.96
CA HIS A 200 -19.80 -17.30 -12.51
C HIS A 200 -18.56 -17.13 -11.64
N GLY A 201 -17.45 -17.82 -11.94
CA GLY A 201 -16.20 -17.67 -11.24
C GLY A 201 -15.64 -16.25 -11.35
N TRP A 202 -15.69 -15.65 -12.54
CA TRP A 202 -15.28 -14.26 -12.77
C TRP A 202 -16.16 -13.28 -12.01
N ILE A 203 -17.47 -13.44 -12.08
CA ILE A 203 -18.45 -12.60 -11.37
C ILE A 203 -18.24 -12.72 -9.85
N GLY A 204 -18.00 -13.94 -9.35
CA GLY A 204 -17.68 -14.17 -7.94
C GLY A 204 -16.43 -13.39 -7.49
N LYS A 205 -15.35 -13.44 -8.28
CA LYS A 205 -14.12 -12.68 -8.00
C LYS A 205 -14.34 -11.15 -8.05
N MET A 206 -15.15 -10.64 -8.98
CA MET A 206 -15.54 -9.22 -9.02
C MET A 206 -16.34 -8.82 -7.78
N ALA A 207 -17.29 -9.64 -7.36
CA ALA A 207 -18.09 -9.37 -6.17
C ALA A 207 -17.23 -9.38 -4.90
N HIS A 208 -16.28 -10.31 -4.78
CA HIS A 208 -15.30 -10.32 -3.70
C HIS A 208 -14.39 -9.09 -3.72
N ASN A 209 -13.87 -8.70 -4.89
CA ASN A 209 -13.08 -7.48 -5.06
C ASN A 209 -13.83 -6.23 -4.54
N TRP A 210 -15.10 -6.05 -4.89
CA TRP A 210 -15.88 -4.93 -4.39
C TRP A 210 -16.16 -4.99 -2.89
N LYS A 211 -16.43 -6.19 -2.37
CA LYS A 211 -16.70 -6.40 -0.94
C LYS A 211 -15.46 -6.13 -0.08
N SER A 212 -14.29 -6.60 -0.50
CA SER A 212 -13.04 -6.46 0.26
C SER A 212 -12.42 -5.07 0.12
N LEU A 213 -12.39 -4.52 -1.09
CA LEU A 213 -11.68 -3.27 -1.38
C LEU A 213 -12.56 -2.02 -1.30
N GLY A 214 -13.84 -2.11 -1.72
CA GLY A 214 -14.73 -0.96 -1.83
C GLY A 214 -14.79 -0.10 -0.57
N PRO A 215 -15.07 -0.66 0.61
CA PRO A 215 -15.12 0.11 1.85
C PRO A 215 -13.79 0.78 2.21
N PHE A 216 -12.67 0.16 1.84
CA PHE A 216 -11.34 0.59 2.24
C PHE A 216 -10.73 1.67 1.31
N ILE A 217 -10.87 1.53 -0.03
CA ILE A 217 -10.17 2.40 -0.99
C ILE A 217 -11.01 3.61 -1.45
N THR A 218 -12.19 3.85 -0.87
CA THR A 218 -13.03 4.99 -1.26
C THR A 218 -12.47 6.32 -0.75
N ALA A 219 -12.58 7.37 -1.58
CA ALA A 219 -12.21 8.72 -1.17
C ALA A 219 -13.05 9.22 0.03
N ALA A 220 -14.30 8.77 0.16
CA ALA A 220 -15.16 9.14 1.29
C ALA A 220 -14.57 8.65 2.62
N ARG A 221 -14.07 7.41 2.68
CA ARG A 221 -13.38 6.88 3.86
C ARG A 221 -12.13 7.71 4.16
N MET A 222 -11.27 7.92 3.17
CA MET A 222 -10.04 8.71 3.31
C MET A 222 -10.31 10.11 3.86
N VAL A 223 -11.30 10.82 3.29
CA VAL A 223 -11.66 12.19 3.74
C VAL A 223 -12.16 12.19 5.18
N ARG A 224 -13.00 11.21 5.54
CA ARG A 224 -13.48 11.06 6.92
C ARG A 224 -12.30 10.88 7.89
N ASP A 225 -11.45 9.88 7.63
CA ASP A 225 -10.33 9.54 8.51
C ASP A 225 -9.34 10.72 8.60
N TYR A 226 -9.01 11.37 7.49
CA TYR A 226 -8.16 12.58 7.51
C TYR A 226 -8.81 13.74 8.28
N THR A 227 -10.12 13.90 8.18
CA THR A 227 -10.82 14.96 8.91
C THR A 227 -10.78 14.69 10.41
N THR A 228 -11.15 13.47 10.84
CA THR A 228 -11.24 13.13 12.26
C THR A 228 -9.87 12.99 12.92
N ASP A 229 -8.91 12.38 12.22
CA ASP A 229 -7.65 11.98 12.84
C ASP A 229 -6.53 13.02 12.66
N LEU A 230 -6.67 13.92 11.66
CA LEU A 230 -5.62 14.90 11.34
C LEU A 230 -6.14 16.35 11.34
N TYR A 231 -7.18 16.67 10.55
CA TYR A 231 -7.56 18.07 10.33
C TYR A 231 -8.23 18.69 11.56
N GLU A 232 -9.16 18.00 12.21
CA GLU A 232 -9.81 18.50 13.42
C GLU A 232 -8.83 18.64 14.58
N PRO A 233 -7.96 17.65 14.91
CA PRO A 233 -6.92 17.80 15.91
C PRO A 233 -5.93 18.93 15.59
N ALA A 234 -5.49 19.06 14.35
CA ALA A 234 -4.57 20.11 13.93
C ALA A 234 -5.20 21.51 14.06
N ALA A 235 -6.47 21.65 13.67
CA ALA A 235 -7.20 22.91 13.82
C ALA A 235 -7.42 23.28 15.30
N ALA A 236 -7.71 22.30 16.15
CA ALA A 236 -7.83 22.50 17.59
C ALA A 236 -6.49 22.94 18.20
N GLY A 237 -5.40 22.25 17.86
CA GLY A 237 -4.04 22.59 18.29
C GLY A 237 -3.62 23.99 17.83
N SER A 238 -3.93 24.35 16.58
CA SER A 238 -3.64 25.69 16.04
C SER A 238 -4.38 26.79 16.80
N ARG A 239 -5.71 26.60 17.07
CA ARG A 239 -6.48 27.56 17.87
C ARG A 239 -5.91 27.73 19.28
N LEU A 240 -5.54 26.64 19.92
CA LEU A 240 -4.95 26.64 21.25
C LEU A 240 -3.58 27.36 21.25
N ALA A 241 -2.72 27.08 20.29
CA ALA A 241 -1.41 27.70 20.15
C ALA A 241 -1.49 29.22 19.91
N ALA A 242 -2.53 29.68 19.19
CA ALA A 242 -2.75 31.10 18.88
C ALA A 242 -3.48 31.87 19.99
N ALA A 243 -4.05 31.22 20.99
CA ALA A 243 -4.73 31.90 22.10
C ALA A 243 -3.79 32.82 22.87
N ASP A 244 -4.36 33.88 23.49
CA ASP A 244 -3.63 34.83 24.35
C ASP A 244 -2.33 35.35 23.70
N ASP A 245 -2.44 35.88 22.49
CA ASP A 245 -1.30 36.39 21.70
C ASP A 245 -0.14 35.35 21.56
N GLY A 246 -0.51 34.07 21.43
CA GLY A 246 0.43 33.00 21.24
C GLY A 246 1.19 32.57 22.51
N ALA A 247 0.69 32.92 23.69
CA ALA A 247 1.32 32.54 24.95
C ALA A 247 1.51 31.02 25.10
N PRO A 248 0.51 30.14 24.76
CA PRO A 248 0.72 28.70 24.82
C PRO A 248 1.80 28.20 23.86
N ALA A 249 1.91 28.76 22.67
CA ALA A 249 2.98 28.41 21.72
C ALA A 249 4.38 28.81 22.25
N LYS A 250 4.49 29.99 22.85
CA LYS A 250 5.75 30.46 23.48
C LYS A 250 6.15 29.57 24.66
N GLN A 251 5.19 29.17 25.49
CA GLN A 251 5.40 28.25 26.62
C GLN A 251 5.86 26.87 26.14
N LEU A 252 5.18 26.31 25.12
CA LEU A 252 5.57 25.03 24.53
C LEU A 252 6.98 25.09 23.93
N ALA A 253 7.34 26.19 23.27
CA ALA A 253 8.68 26.36 22.70
C ALA A 253 9.78 26.38 23.80
N ALA A 254 9.53 27.10 24.88
CA ALA A 254 10.44 27.15 26.04
C ALA A 254 10.56 25.77 26.71
N TRP A 255 9.43 25.07 26.89
CA TRP A 255 9.40 23.70 27.41
C TRP A 255 10.18 22.74 26.51
N LYS A 256 9.98 22.74 25.21
CA LYS A 256 10.73 21.90 24.26
C LYS A 256 12.25 22.14 24.36
N GLN A 257 12.67 23.37 24.52
CA GLN A 257 14.09 23.69 24.70
C GLN A 257 14.65 23.13 26.00
N ARG A 258 13.92 23.27 27.13
CA ARG A 258 14.29 22.73 28.42
C ARG A 258 14.41 21.21 28.36
N VAL A 259 13.42 20.54 27.81
CA VAL A 259 13.40 19.06 27.69
C VAL A 259 14.57 18.57 26.83
N ARG A 260 14.83 19.19 25.68
CA ARG A 260 15.97 18.80 24.84
C ARG A 260 17.32 18.92 25.56
N THR A 261 17.46 19.94 26.40
CA THR A 261 18.70 20.17 27.16
C THR A 261 18.89 19.13 28.26
N ALA A 262 17.82 18.77 28.96
CA ALA A 262 17.86 17.82 30.07
C ALA A 262 17.79 16.34 29.63
N TRP A 263 17.25 16.03 28.43
CA TRP A 263 16.99 14.66 27.98
C TRP A 263 18.21 13.73 27.96
N PRO A 264 19.46 14.19 27.65
CA PRO A 264 20.61 13.29 27.62
C PRO A 264 20.92 12.53 28.90
N VAL A 265 20.37 12.95 30.05
CA VAL A 265 20.54 12.24 31.32
C VAL A 265 19.34 11.37 31.69
N VAL A 266 18.24 11.43 30.94
CA VAL A 266 17.08 10.56 31.15
C VAL A 266 17.44 9.11 30.80
N ARG A 267 17.22 8.19 31.75
CA ARG A 267 17.52 6.75 31.57
C ARG A 267 16.42 5.91 32.21
N VAL A 268 16.02 4.85 31.55
CA VAL A 268 15.33 3.74 32.19
C VAL A 268 16.41 2.84 32.80
N VAL A 269 16.55 2.91 34.10
CA VAL A 269 17.68 2.29 34.83
C VAL A 269 17.43 0.81 35.08
N GLU A 270 16.18 0.47 35.42
CA GLU A 270 15.81 -0.89 35.80
C GLU A 270 14.33 -1.14 35.45
N VAL A 271 14.02 -2.35 35.03
CA VAL A 271 12.65 -2.81 34.77
C VAL A 271 12.42 -4.14 35.48
N HIS A 272 11.39 -4.20 36.30
CA HIS A 272 10.93 -5.43 36.94
C HIS A 272 9.57 -5.82 36.40
N SER A 273 9.42 -7.05 35.95
CA SER A 273 8.14 -7.64 35.56
C SER A 273 8.12 -9.11 35.96
N ASP A 274 6.92 -9.63 36.19
CA ASP A 274 6.74 -11.05 36.41
C ASP A 274 7.01 -11.82 35.11
N THR A 275 7.98 -12.72 35.12
CA THR A 275 8.43 -13.52 33.98
C THR A 275 7.92 -14.97 34.00
N THR A 276 7.10 -15.35 35.00
CA THR A 276 6.51 -16.70 35.04
C THR A 276 5.58 -16.94 33.89
N PRO A 277 5.36 -18.19 33.41
CA PRO A 277 4.37 -18.49 32.37
C PRO A 277 3.00 -17.91 32.75
N ALA A 278 2.28 -17.34 31.77
CA ALA A 278 0.97 -16.76 31.94
C ALA A 278 -0.01 -17.31 30.88
N ASN A 279 -1.29 -17.25 31.22
CA ASN A 279 -2.35 -17.51 30.24
C ASN A 279 -2.82 -16.21 29.59
N GLU A 280 -3.45 -16.32 28.45
CA GLU A 280 -4.17 -15.21 27.85
C GLU A 280 -5.24 -14.67 28.83
N GLY A 281 -5.29 -13.36 29.00
CA GLY A 281 -6.16 -12.68 29.97
C GLY A 281 -5.56 -12.45 31.34
N ASP A 282 -4.42 -13.06 31.69
CA ASP A 282 -3.75 -12.83 32.96
C ASP A 282 -3.22 -11.40 33.07
N LEU A 283 -3.28 -10.84 34.28
CA LEU A 283 -2.70 -9.54 34.57
C LEU A 283 -1.21 -9.71 34.96
N ARG A 284 -0.40 -8.82 34.40
CA ARG A 284 1.03 -8.69 34.67
C ARG A 284 1.34 -7.34 35.29
N HIS A 285 2.12 -7.31 36.32
CA HIS A 285 2.66 -6.09 36.91
C HIS A 285 4.01 -5.77 36.28
N VAL A 286 4.26 -4.49 36.02
CA VAL A 286 5.54 -3.96 35.59
C VAL A 286 5.89 -2.73 36.40
N GLN A 287 7.15 -2.65 36.81
CA GLN A 287 7.72 -1.51 37.52
C GLN A 287 9.00 -1.09 36.78
N ALA A 288 9.20 0.20 36.66
CA ALA A 288 10.40 0.76 36.01
C ALA A 288 10.98 1.86 36.92
N HIS A 289 12.28 1.86 37.08
CA HIS A 289 13.00 2.96 37.70
C HIS A 289 13.60 3.85 36.62
N VAL A 290 13.23 5.12 36.63
CA VAL A 290 13.65 6.11 35.60
C VAL A 290 14.37 7.27 36.27
N GLN A 291 15.58 7.52 35.82
CA GLN A 291 16.36 8.72 36.19
C GLN A 291 15.86 9.89 35.34
N ILE A 292 15.48 11.00 35.99
CA ILE A 292 14.84 12.17 35.37
C ILE A 292 15.47 13.50 35.75
N ASP A 293 16.77 13.53 35.95
CA ASP A 293 17.49 14.71 36.42
C ASP A 293 17.23 15.95 35.59
N GLY A 294 16.82 17.04 36.24
CA GLY A 294 16.53 18.32 35.57
C GLY A 294 15.16 18.42 34.86
N LEU A 295 14.30 17.41 35.00
CA LEU A 295 12.93 17.41 34.52
C LEU A 295 11.92 17.13 35.62
N ASP A 296 10.71 17.61 35.49
CA ASP A 296 9.58 17.21 36.31
C ASP A 296 8.99 15.90 35.82
N VAL A 297 8.37 15.11 36.69
CA VAL A 297 7.69 13.86 36.33
C VAL A 297 6.63 14.09 35.26
N SER A 298 5.99 15.26 35.26
CA SER A 298 4.99 15.64 34.25
C SER A 298 5.56 15.97 32.85
N ASP A 299 6.89 16.11 32.74
CA ASP A 299 7.56 16.39 31.47
C ASP A 299 7.76 15.13 30.61
N LEU A 300 7.50 13.95 31.16
CA LEU A 300 7.68 12.68 30.47
C LEU A 300 6.54 11.68 30.79
N ALA A 301 6.34 10.75 29.86
CA ALA A 301 5.53 9.55 30.05
C ALA A 301 6.42 8.32 30.00
N VAL A 302 6.29 7.44 30.99
CA VAL A 302 6.93 6.12 31.00
C VAL A 302 5.92 5.11 30.49
N GLN A 303 6.31 4.31 29.50
CA GLN A 303 5.42 3.41 28.79
C GLN A 303 6.01 2.00 28.74
N VAL A 304 5.20 0.99 29.06
CA VAL A 304 5.49 -0.38 28.68
C VAL A 304 4.89 -0.66 27.30
N LEU A 305 5.70 -1.26 26.44
CA LEU A 305 5.29 -1.84 25.17
C LEU A 305 5.29 -3.36 25.36
N HIS A 306 4.21 -4.03 25.00
CA HIS A 306 4.08 -5.46 25.18
C HIS A 306 3.27 -6.11 24.04
N GLY A 307 3.59 -7.36 23.70
CA GLY A 307 2.90 -8.09 22.62
C GLY A 307 3.62 -9.38 22.25
N ALA A 308 3.10 -10.07 21.22
CA ALA A 308 3.77 -11.24 20.65
C ALA A 308 5.13 -10.87 20.08
N VAL A 309 6.09 -11.78 20.22
CA VAL A 309 7.43 -11.64 19.66
C VAL A 309 7.81 -12.87 18.82
N ASP A 310 8.70 -12.66 17.86
CA ASP A 310 9.28 -13.71 17.05
C ASP A 310 10.44 -14.43 17.74
N SER A 311 11.15 -15.31 17.02
CA SER A 311 12.29 -16.07 17.54
C SER A 311 13.53 -15.19 17.83
N GLU A 312 13.57 -13.97 17.33
CA GLU A 312 14.65 -12.99 17.57
C GLU A 312 14.29 -12.02 18.70
N GLY A 313 13.06 -12.10 19.23
CA GLY A 313 12.55 -11.24 20.30
C GLY A 313 11.96 -9.92 19.79
N GLU A 314 11.78 -9.75 18.48
CA GLU A 314 11.18 -8.58 17.88
C GLU A 314 9.65 -8.68 17.90
N PHE A 315 8.95 -7.56 18.09
CA PHE A 315 7.49 -7.55 18.12
C PHE A 315 6.89 -7.94 16.77
N VAL A 316 5.95 -8.87 16.81
CA VAL A 316 5.13 -9.25 15.65
C VAL A 316 3.96 -8.27 15.54
N GLY A 317 4.07 -7.32 14.61
CA GLY A 317 3.09 -6.24 14.44
C GLY A 317 3.27 -5.09 15.44
N SER A 318 2.20 -4.35 15.71
CA SER A 318 2.24 -3.19 16.61
C SER A 318 2.06 -3.63 18.07
N PRO A 319 2.99 -3.34 18.98
CA PRO A 319 2.84 -3.67 20.38
C PRO A 319 1.73 -2.83 21.03
N ASN A 320 1.12 -3.39 22.08
CA ASN A 320 0.25 -2.63 22.96
C ASN A 320 1.07 -1.68 23.83
N ILE A 321 0.53 -0.50 24.14
CA ILE A 321 1.22 0.53 24.92
C ILE A 321 0.38 0.87 26.14
N VAL A 322 0.99 0.76 27.33
CA VAL A 322 0.37 1.16 28.60
C VAL A 322 1.28 2.17 29.31
N ASN A 323 0.71 3.30 29.74
CA ASN A 323 1.44 4.28 30.55
C ASN A 323 1.61 3.78 31.97
N LEU A 324 2.81 3.93 32.54
CA LEU A 324 3.11 3.65 33.93
C LEU A 324 2.82 4.90 34.79
N GLY A 325 2.16 4.72 35.90
CA GLY A 325 1.93 5.77 36.90
C GLY A 325 3.14 5.96 37.81
N PHE A 326 3.47 7.21 38.16
CA PHE A 326 4.54 7.53 39.09
C PHE A 326 4.12 7.21 40.53
N VAL A 327 4.96 6.47 41.25
CA VAL A 327 4.68 6.07 42.63
C VAL A 327 5.67 6.65 43.67
N GLY A 328 6.75 7.30 43.24
CA GLY A 328 7.74 7.94 44.09
C GLY A 328 9.17 7.52 43.74
N ASP A 329 10.17 8.29 44.17
CA ASP A 329 11.61 7.99 44.05
C ASP A 329 12.08 7.52 42.65
N GLY A 330 11.52 8.11 41.58
CA GLY A 330 11.85 7.73 40.20
C GLY A 330 11.21 6.42 39.75
N VAL A 331 10.30 5.83 40.52
CA VAL A 331 9.64 4.57 40.22
C VAL A 331 8.28 4.83 39.57
N PHE A 332 8.01 4.07 38.50
CA PHE A 332 6.76 4.05 37.78
C PHE A 332 6.23 2.63 37.67
N GLU A 333 4.92 2.43 37.76
CA GLU A 333 4.32 1.10 37.68
C GLU A 333 2.98 1.09 36.94
N ALA A 334 2.67 -0.07 36.37
CA ALA A 334 1.38 -0.37 35.77
C ALA A 334 1.08 -1.87 35.81
N THR A 335 -0.15 -2.20 35.46
CA THR A 335 -0.54 -3.57 35.08
C THR A 335 -0.97 -3.59 33.62
N TYR A 336 -0.70 -4.69 32.93
CA TYR A 336 -1.18 -4.95 31.60
C TYR A 336 -1.77 -6.36 31.49
N VAL A 337 -2.60 -6.58 30.46
CA VAL A 337 -3.23 -7.88 30.19
C VAL A 337 -2.42 -8.60 29.11
N VAL A 338 -2.12 -9.88 29.32
CA VAL A 338 -1.53 -10.74 28.28
C VAL A 338 -2.60 -11.00 27.22
N GLY A 339 -2.36 -10.52 25.99
CA GLY A 339 -3.38 -10.45 24.94
C GLY A 339 -3.50 -11.71 24.08
N GLU A 340 -2.45 -12.57 24.06
CA GLU A 340 -2.41 -13.74 23.17
C GLU A 340 -1.43 -14.79 23.68
N ALA A 341 -1.64 -16.06 23.24
CA ALA A 341 -0.79 -17.18 23.57
C ALA A 341 0.47 -17.23 22.70
N GLY A 342 1.59 -17.71 23.25
CA GLY A 342 2.85 -17.87 22.54
C GLY A 342 4.00 -17.07 23.16
N PRO A 343 5.13 -16.89 22.42
CA PRO A 343 6.21 -16.02 22.84
C PRO A 343 5.72 -14.58 23.00
N TYR A 344 5.94 -14.00 24.17
CA TYR A 344 5.41 -12.69 24.55
C TYR A 344 6.51 -11.84 25.17
N GLY A 345 6.73 -10.65 24.61
CA GLY A 345 7.77 -9.73 25.03
C GLY A 345 7.23 -8.45 25.65
N LEU A 346 8.11 -7.77 26.38
CA LEU A 346 7.88 -6.41 26.84
C LEU A 346 9.18 -5.61 26.79
N THR A 347 9.04 -4.30 26.61
CA THR A 347 10.10 -3.32 26.87
C THR A 347 9.50 -2.05 27.45
N VAL A 348 10.32 -1.21 28.08
CA VAL A 348 9.89 0.06 28.65
C VAL A 348 10.63 1.19 27.99
N ARG A 349 9.92 2.29 27.77
CA ARG A 349 10.52 3.55 27.31
C ARG A 349 10.00 4.75 28.08
N ALA A 350 10.82 5.80 28.14
CA ALA A 350 10.39 7.13 28.51
C ALA A 350 10.36 8.02 27.25
N VAL A 351 9.32 8.82 27.12
CA VAL A 351 9.13 9.79 26.02
C VAL A 351 8.70 11.14 26.62
N PRO A 352 9.01 12.29 25.95
CA PRO A 352 8.50 13.59 26.39
C PRO A 352 6.97 13.61 26.42
N ALA A 353 6.40 14.25 27.45
CA ALA A 353 4.95 14.45 27.59
C ALA A 353 4.63 15.91 27.88
N HIS A 354 3.69 16.47 27.12
CA HIS A 354 3.13 17.80 27.35
C HIS A 354 1.74 17.87 26.70
N PRO A 355 0.74 18.51 27.34
CA PRO A 355 -0.63 18.58 26.80
C PRO A 355 -0.78 19.16 25.40
N HIS A 356 0.18 19.95 24.96
CA HIS A 356 0.17 20.60 23.64
C HIS A 356 1.09 19.95 22.62
N LEU A 357 1.69 18.78 22.92
CA LEU A 357 2.36 17.99 21.90
C LEU A 357 1.33 17.30 20.99
N VAL A 358 1.57 17.34 19.71
CA VAL A 358 0.76 16.61 18.72
C VAL A 358 1.03 15.10 18.82
N SER A 359 2.27 14.73 19.14
CA SER A 359 2.68 13.35 19.30
C SER A 359 3.83 13.25 20.32
N PRO A 360 3.91 12.18 21.15
CA PRO A 360 5.04 11.94 22.05
C PRO A 360 6.39 11.88 21.34
N VAL A 361 6.40 11.50 20.07
CA VAL A 361 7.63 11.38 19.27
C VAL A 361 8.02 12.66 18.52
N GLU A 362 7.25 13.74 18.67
CA GLU A 362 7.48 15.01 17.97
C GLU A 362 8.90 15.58 18.17
N LEU A 363 9.49 15.39 19.36
CA LEU A 363 10.84 15.87 19.66
C LEU A 363 11.94 14.92 19.15
N GLY A 364 11.61 13.71 18.71
CA GLY A 364 12.58 12.68 18.37
C GLY A 364 13.39 12.16 19.56
N LEU A 365 12.87 12.32 20.78
CA LEU A 365 13.53 11.92 22.04
C LEU A 365 12.86 10.68 22.62
N VAL A 366 13.67 9.68 22.94
CA VAL A 366 13.23 8.45 23.61
C VAL A 366 14.38 7.90 24.47
N ALA A 367 14.07 7.38 25.64
CA ALA A 367 15.00 6.60 26.43
C ALA A 367 14.40 5.19 26.61
N TRP A 368 15.10 4.19 26.11
CA TRP A 368 14.70 2.78 26.21
C TRP A 368 15.32 2.11 27.42
N ALA A 369 14.65 1.09 27.94
CA ALA A 369 15.28 0.11 28.81
C ALA A 369 16.41 -0.59 28.05
N GLY A 370 17.58 -0.74 28.67
CA GLY A 370 18.76 -1.40 28.11
C GLY A 370 18.68 -2.91 28.17
#